data_cf91ca1e30d86f6dfcdcf77f974e60af
#
_entry.id   cf91ca1e30d86f6dfcdcf77f974e60af
#
_cell.length_a   1.000
_cell.length_b   1.000
_cell.length_c   1.000
_cell.angle_alpha   90.00
_cell.angle_beta   90.00
_cell.angle_gamma   90.00
#
_symmetry.space_group_name_H-M   'P 1'
#
loop_
_entity.id
_entity.type
_entity.pdbx_description
1 polymer ?
#
loop_
_entity_poly.entity_id
_entity_poly.type
_entity_poly.pdbx_seq_one_letter_code
_entity_poly.pdbx_strand_id
1 'polypeptide(L)'
;MGYRQLIDWKAFYAEEAEIELLNDPEEAAARERLLEEISAKVIDYNAHINEYNLAQHCREIQARGLVFKPISKRTALRKWDAFFASELTAETKREICYSSFKWHMFSYEKVAARKGSDAKRAFNRCRKGAAYLFIQCTDEAWYIENAQLLTAADLGVDYSFERADVYIFDAKGKWAYARTHESDCGPYFLRKP
;
A
#
# COMPACT_ATOMS: atom_id res chain seq x y z
N MET A 1 13.70 -2.78 -2.54
CA MET A 1 13.49 -4.12 -1.93
C MET A 1 12.00 -4.33 -1.79
N GLY A 2 11.47 -5.52 -1.95
CA GLY A 2 10.06 -5.82 -1.76
C GLY A 2 9.82 -6.60 -0.47
N TYR A 3 8.55 -6.89 -0.18
CA TYR A 3 8.14 -7.79 0.89
C TYR A 3 8.86 -9.13 0.77
N ARG A 4 9.47 -9.59 1.87
CA ARG A 4 10.18 -10.87 1.91
C ARG A 4 9.32 -11.92 2.60
N GLN A 5 9.22 -13.08 1.96
CA GLN A 5 8.47 -14.21 2.45
C GLN A 5 9.37 -15.45 2.45
N LEU A 6 9.43 -16.15 3.57
CA LEU A 6 10.29 -17.34 3.73
C LEU A 6 9.54 -18.64 3.43
N ILE A 7 8.22 -18.67 3.62
CA ILE A 7 7.42 -19.88 3.42
C ILE A 7 6.89 -19.96 1.99
N ASP A 8 6.90 -21.16 1.41
CA ASP A 8 6.11 -21.48 0.23
C ASP A 8 4.70 -21.88 0.64
N TRP A 9 3.78 -20.94 0.53
CA TRP A 9 2.39 -21.16 0.90
C TRP A 9 1.69 -22.23 0.08
N LYS A 10 2.12 -22.47 -1.15
CA LYS A 10 1.56 -23.55 -1.96
C LYS A 10 1.93 -24.92 -1.40
N ALA A 11 3.20 -25.09 -1.00
CA ALA A 11 3.65 -26.30 -0.32
C ALA A 11 2.96 -26.46 1.04
N PHE A 12 2.81 -25.35 1.80
CA PHE A 12 2.12 -25.37 3.09
C PHE A 12 0.68 -25.87 2.98
N TYR A 13 -0.12 -25.33 2.05
CA TYR A 13 -1.51 -25.76 1.86
C TYR A 13 -1.62 -27.19 1.28
N ALA A 14 -0.59 -27.67 0.57
CA ALA A 14 -0.56 -29.07 0.13
C ALA A 14 -0.37 -30.01 1.32
N GLU A 15 0.47 -29.66 2.30
CA GLU A 15 0.65 -30.42 3.54
C GLU A 15 -0.64 -30.43 4.39
N GLU A 16 -1.34 -29.29 4.53
CA GLU A 16 -2.64 -29.26 5.21
C GLU A 16 -3.64 -30.23 4.59
N ALA A 17 -3.74 -30.26 3.25
CA ALA A 17 -4.62 -31.18 2.53
C ALA A 17 -4.22 -32.65 2.70
N GLU A 18 -2.93 -32.97 2.81
CA GLU A 18 -2.46 -34.34 3.10
C GLU A 18 -2.79 -34.77 4.53
N ILE A 19 -2.69 -33.87 5.51
CA ILE A 19 -3.07 -34.14 6.91
C ILE A 19 -4.56 -34.50 7.02
N GLU A 20 -5.44 -33.78 6.31
CA GLU A 20 -6.88 -34.05 6.29
C GLU A 20 -7.22 -35.47 5.76
N LEU A 21 -6.35 -36.08 4.96
CA LEU A 21 -6.53 -37.42 4.39
C LEU A 21 -5.99 -38.55 5.27
N LEU A 22 -5.31 -38.23 6.39
CA LEU A 22 -4.79 -39.26 7.29
C LEU A 22 -5.91 -40.00 8.03
N ASN A 23 -5.79 -41.32 8.05
CA ASN A 23 -6.74 -42.18 8.79
C ASN A 23 -6.39 -42.31 10.29
N ASP A 24 -5.22 -41.86 10.71
CA ASP A 24 -4.76 -41.85 12.08
C ASP A 24 -4.96 -40.47 12.72
N PRO A 25 -5.95 -40.30 13.62
CA PRO A 25 -6.25 -39.01 14.20
C PRO A 25 -5.17 -38.47 15.14
N GLU A 26 -4.37 -39.34 15.77
CA GLU A 26 -3.28 -38.91 16.65
C GLU A 26 -2.12 -38.34 15.83
N GLU A 27 -1.78 -38.99 14.72
CA GLU A 27 -0.76 -38.50 13.78
C GLU A 27 -1.22 -37.22 13.08
N ALA A 28 -2.48 -37.14 12.64
CA ALA A 28 -3.04 -35.94 12.04
C ALA A 28 -2.92 -34.73 12.99
N ALA A 29 -3.38 -34.89 14.23
CA ALA A 29 -3.29 -33.83 15.25
C ALA A 29 -1.84 -33.45 15.62
N ALA A 30 -0.92 -34.39 15.56
CA ALA A 30 0.50 -34.12 15.81
C ALA A 30 1.11 -33.27 14.67
N ARG A 31 0.84 -33.62 13.40
CA ARG A 31 1.31 -32.88 12.22
C ARG A 31 0.71 -31.49 12.14
N GLU A 32 -0.60 -31.37 12.38
CA GLU A 32 -1.30 -30.07 12.38
C GLU A 32 -0.66 -29.08 13.38
N ARG A 33 -0.42 -29.52 14.62
CA ARG A 33 0.25 -28.70 15.64
C ARG A 33 1.66 -28.26 15.21
N LEU A 34 2.45 -29.17 14.62
CA LEU A 34 3.79 -28.84 14.15
C LEU A 34 3.76 -27.84 12.98
N LEU A 35 2.80 -28.00 12.07
CA LEU A 35 2.62 -27.12 10.94
C LEU A 35 2.21 -25.70 11.38
N GLU A 36 1.31 -25.60 12.36
CA GLU A 36 0.93 -24.34 13.01
C GLU A 36 2.14 -23.66 13.70
N GLU A 37 2.95 -24.42 14.45
CA GLU A 37 4.15 -23.87 15.10
C GLU A 37 5.18 -23.35 14.09
N ILE A 38 5.40 -24.08 13.00
CA ILE A 38 6.30 -23.65 11.92
C ILE A 38 5.78 -22.39 11.27
N SER A 39 4.48 -22.34 10.92
CA SER A 39 3.88 -21.18 10.27
C SER A 39 3.95 -19.94 11.15
N ALA A 40 3.65 -20.06 12.45
CA ALA A 40 3.74 -18.95 13.40
C ALA A 40 5.17 -18.39 13.47
N LYS A 41 6.19 -19.26 13.58
CA LYS A 41 7.60 -18.82 13.61
C LYS A 41 8.05 -18.16 12.31
N VAL A 42 7.58 -18.66 11.17
CA VAL A 42 7.90 -18.06 9.87
C VAL A 42 7.21 -16.70 9.71
N ILE A 43 5.98 -16.56 10.17
CA ILE A 43 5.26 -15.28 10.20
C ILE A 43 6.02 -14.26 11.04
N ASP A 44 6.41 -14.62 12.27
CA ASP A 44 7.19 -13.75 13.16
C ASP A 44 8.52 -13.33 12.55
N TYR A 45 9.25 -14.29 11.95
CA TYR A 45 10.50 -14.00 11.25
C TYR A 45 10.29 -13.03 10.08
N ASN A 46 9.29 -13.29 9.24
CA ASN A 46 8.99 -12.43 8.10
C ASN A 46 8.59 -11.02 8.55
N ALA A 47 7.77 -10.90 9.60
CA ALA A 47 7.39 -9.62 10.19
C ALA A 47 8.62 -8.84 10.66
N HIS A 48 9.50 -9.48 11.44
CA HIS A 48 10.73 -8.86 11.94
C HIS A 48 11.66 -8.36 10.82
N ILE A 49 11.89 -9.19 9.79
CA ILE A 49 12.74 -8.78 8.64
C ILE A 49 12.10 -7.65 7.85
N ASN A 50 10.80 -7.68 7.64
CA ASN A 50 10.10 -6.63 6.90
C ASN A 50 10.07 -5.31 7.67
N GLU A 51 9.88 -5.35 9.00
CA GLU A 51 9.99 -4.19 9.88
C GLU A 51 11.40 -3.56 9.84
N TYR A 52 12.45 -4.39 9.93
CA TYR A 52 13.82 -3.93 9.78
C TYR A 52 14.06 -3.26 8.42
N ASN A 53 13.61 -3.88 7.33
CA ASN A 53 13.76 -3.35 5.98
C ASN A 53 13.00 -2.04 5.79
N LEU A 54 11.79 -1.91 6.36
CA LEU A 54 11.02 -0.67 6.37
C LEU A 54 11.78 0.44 7.10
N ALA A 55 12.33 0.15 8.28
CA ALA A 55 13.10 1.11 9.05
C ALA A 55 14.37 1.56 8.29
N GLN A 56 15.05 0.67 7.58
CA GLN A 56 16.17 1.02 6.71
C GLN A 56 15.73 1.94 5.57
N HIS A 57 14.66 1.57 4.87
CA HIS A 57 14.10 2.38 3.79
C HIS A 57 13.71 3.79 4.26
N CYS A 58 13.06 3.89 5.42
CA CYS A 58 12.75 5.19 6.02
C CYS A 58 14.00 6.02 6.31
N ARG A 59 15.08 5.41 6.84
CA ARG A 59 16.36 6.09 7.06
C ARG A 59 16.98 6.60 5.75
N GLU A 60 16.98 5.79 4.70
CA GLU A 60 17.49 6.18 3.38
C GLU A 60 16.72 7.37 2.80
N ILE A 61 15.37 7.36 2.93
CA ILE A 61 14.52 8.47 2.51
C ILE A 61 14.84 9.73 3.31
N GLN A 62 14.95 9.62 4.63
CA GLN A 62 15.28 10.75 5.51
C GLN A 62 16.66 11.31 5.24
N ALA A 63 17.66 10.46 4.98
CA ALA A 63 19.02 10.88 4.64
C ALA A 63 19.09 11.73 3.36
N ARG A 64 18.11 11.63 2.46
CA ARG A 64 17.95 12.51 1.30
C ARG A 64 17.35 13.88 1.64
N GLY A 65 17.05 14.14 2.91
CA GLY A 65 16.52 15.41 3.38
C GLY A 65 15.00 15.53 3.32
N LEU A 66 14.27 14.41 3.21
CA LEU A 66 12.81 14.40 3.32
C LEU A 66 12.36 14.54 4.77
N VAL A 67 11.44 15.45 5.01
CA VAL A 67 10.88 15.72 6.34
C VAL A 67 9.43 15.28 6.37
N PHE A 68 9.14 14.26 7.17
CA PHE A 68 7.80 13.70 7.40
C PHE A 68 7.28 14.23 8.74
N LYS A 69 6.17 14.96 8.71
CA LYS A 69 5.47 15.44 9.91
C LYS A 69 4.19 14.63 10.08
N PRO A 70 4.04 13.82 11.13
CA PRO A 70 2.82 13.08 11.38
C PRO A 70 1.61 14.02 11.46
N ILE A 71 0.51 13.63 10.86
CA ILE A 71 -0.77 14.34 10.90
C ILE A 71 -1.92 13.37 11.14
N SER A 72 -3.08 13.88 11.52
CA SER A 72 -4.29 13.06 11.56
C SER A 72 -4.67 12.58 10.14
N LYS A 73 -4.87 11.28 9.96
CA LYS A 73 -5.36 10.70 8.71
C LYS A 73 -6.69 11.32 8.26
N ARG A 74 -7.57 11.66 9.21
CA ARG A 74 -8.82 12.38 8.92
C ARG A 74 -8.56 13.70 8.20
N THR A 75 -7.49 14.41 8.53
CA THR A 75 -7.09 15.64 7.85
C THR A 75 -6.67 15.38 6.41
N ALA A 76 -5.84 14.36 6.18
CA ALA A 76 -5.41 13.97 4.84
C ALA A 76 -6.60 13.54 3.97
N LEU A 77 -7.49 12.69 4.51
CA LEU A 77 -8.68 12.21 3.81
C LEU A 77 -9.63 13.35 3.41
N ARG A 78 -9.90 14.30 4.32
CA ARG A 78 -10.75 15.48 4.00
C ARG A 78 -10.17 16.32 2.87
N LYS A 79 -8.84 16.51 2.87
CA LYS A 79 -8.15 17.26 1.81
C LYS A 79 -8.17 16.50 0.49
N TRP A 80 -7.92 15.18 0.52
CA TRP A 80 -8.03 14.33 -0.66
C TRP A 80 -9.43 14.43 -1.28
N ASP A 81 -10.48 14.24 -0.47
CA ASP A 81 -11.86 14.30 -0.93
C ASP A 81 -12.22 15.68 -1.51
N ALA A 82 -11.81 16.75 -0.85
CA ALA A 82 -12.04 18.10 -1.32
C ALA A 82 -11.30 18.40 -2.65
N PHE A 83 -10.09 17.90 -2.80
CA PHE A 83 -9.30 18.18 -4.01
C PHE A 83 -9.67 17.30 -5.19
N PHE A 84 -9.96 16.03 -4.99
CA PHE A 84 -10.01 15.06 -6.08
C PHE A 84 -11.34 14.32 -6.23
N ALA A 85 -12.21 14.37 -5.25
CA ALA A 85 -13.48 13.65 -5.24
C ALA A 85 -14.70 14.52 -4.92
N SER A 86 -14.54 15.85 -4.96
CA SER A 86 -15.64 16.80 -4.68
C SER A 86 -16.78 16.73 -5.71
N GLU A 87 -16.46 16.38 -6.95
CA GLU A 87 -17.43 16.27 -8.04
C GLU A 87 -18.12 14.88 -8.10
N LEU A 88 -17.63 13.91 -7.34
CA LEU A 88 -18.24 12.58 -7.26
C LEU A 88 -19.47 12.63 -6.34
N THR A 89 -20.63 12.23 -6.86
CA THR A 89 -21.86 12.11 -6.07
C THR A 89 -21.72 11.02 -5.00
N ALA A 90 -22.57 11.06 -3.98
CA ALA A 90 -22.63 10.03 -2.96
C ALA A 90 -23.00 8.65 -3.56
N GLU A 91 -23.82 8.62 -4.60
CA GLU A 91 -24.21 7.44 -5.33
C GLU A 91 -23.02 6.84 -6.07
N THR A 92 -22.32 7.62 -6.89
CA THR A 92 -21.09 7.20 -7.58
C THR A 92 -20.05 6.67 -6.61
N LYS A 93 -19.84 7.34 -5.46
CA LYS A 93 -18.91 6.88 -4.43
C LYS A 93 -19.29 5.51 -3.85
N ARG A 94 -20.59 5.22 -3.70
CA ARG A 94 -21.06 3.89 -3.27
C ARG A 94 -20.83 2.83 -4.34
N GLU A 95 -21.24 3.13 -5.59
CA GLU A 95 -21.08 2.20 -6.73
C GLU A 95 -19.65 1.71 -6.92
N ILE A 96 -18.66 2.60 -6.77
CA ILE A 96 -17.25 2.26 -6.95
C ILE A 96 -16.54 1.85 -5.66
N CYS A 97 -17.25 1.59 -4.57
CA CYS A 97 -16.66 1.26 -3.26
C CYS A 97 -15.56 2.25 -2.81
N TYR A 98 -15.74 3.55 -3.08
CA TYR A 98 -14.77 4.62 -2.84
C TYR A 98 -14.33 4.72 -1.37
N SER A 99 -15.19 4.39 -0.42
CA SER A 99 -14.87 4.38 1.01
C SER A 99 -13.76 3.39 1.35
N SER A 100 -13.78 2.22 0.69
CA SER A 100 -12.78 1.16 0.86
C SER A 100 -11.52 1.44 0.06
N PHE A 101 -11.65 1.89 -1.19
CA PHE A 101 -10.53 2.09 -2.10
C PHE A 101 -10.65 3.43 -2.85
N LYS A 102 -9.88 4.44 -2.41
CA LYS A 102 -9.91 5.78 -3.03
C LYS A 102 -9.49 5.77 -4.51
N TRP A 103 -8.60 4.84 -4.90
CA TRP A 103 -8.13 4.71 -6.27
C TRP A 103 -9.19 4.17 -7.24
N HIS A 104 -10.32 3.62 -6.74
CA HIS A 104 -11.43 3.20 -7.58
C HIS A 104 -11.98 4.33 -8.46
N MET A 105 -11.88 5.59 -8.04
CA MET A 105 -12.27 6.72 -8.89
C MET A 105 -11.48 6.78 -10.19
N PHE A 106 -10.26 6.25 -10.22
CA PHE A 106 -9.42 6.16 -11.41
C PHE A 106 -9.69 4.88 -12.20
N SER A 107 -9.79 3.72 -11.54
CA SER A 107 -10.00 2.42 -12.21
C SER A 107 -11.38 2.31 -12.85
N TYR A 108 -12.38 2.96 -12.28
CA TYR A 108 -13.73 3.07 -12.84
C TYR A 108 -13.90 4.30 -13.76
N GLU A 109 -12.80 4.94 -14.14
CA GLU A 109 -12.75 6.09 -15.09
C GLU A 109 -13.66 7.27 -14.71
N LYS A 110 -14.01 7.42 -13.42
CA LYS A 110 -14.79 8.57 -12.93
C LYS A 110 -13.93 9.83 -12.86
N VAL A 111 -12.62 9.67 -12.72
CA VAL A 111 -11.61 10.74 -12.75
C VAL A 111 -10.46 10.29 -13.63
N ALA A 112 -10.13 11.10 -14.65
CA ALA A 112 -9.06 10.78 -15.58
C ALA A 112 -7.68 10.77 -14.90
N ALA A 113 -6.89 9.71 -15.11
CA ALA A 113 -5.54 9.57 -14.58
C ALA A 113 -4.66 8.75 -15.54
N ARG A 114 -3.35 8.97 -15.49
CA ARG A 114 -2.37 8.08 -16.13
C ARG A 114 -2.25 6.81 -15.29
N LYS A 115 -1.98 5.67 -15.93
CA LYS A 115 -1.88 4.36 -15.26
C LYS A 115 -0.50 3.73 -15.48
N GLY A 116 -0.11 2.85 -14.56
CA GLY A 116 1.05 1.97 -14.70
C GLY A 116 2.39 2.71 -14.84
N SER A 117 3.19 2.32 -15.80
CA SER A 117 4.51 2.92 -16.06
C SER A 117 4.43 4.41 -16.43
N ASP A 118 3.35 4.84 -17.09
CA ASP A 118 3.13 6.26 -17.43
C ASP A 118 2.85 7.09 -16.18
N ALA A 119 2.09 6.55 -15.23
CA ALA A 119 1.86 7.18 -13.93
C ALA A 119 3.17 7.34 -13.15
N LYS A 120 4.02 6.29 -13.09
CA LYS A 120 5.35 6.34 -12.44
C LYS A 120 6.24 7.41 -13.06
N ARG A 121 6.33 7.43 -14.40
CA ARG A 121 7.13 8.44 -15.13
C ARG A 121 6.61 9.86 -14.89
N ALA A 122 5.29 10.04 -14.94
CA ALA A 122 4.67 11.34 -14.73
C ALA A 122 4.88 11.86 -13.31
N PHE A 123 4.74 11.01 -12.29
CA PHE A 123 5.02 11.35 -10.89
C PHE A 123 6.49 11.75 -10.70
N ASN A 124 7.44 10.98 -11.24
CA ASN A 124 8.87 11.27 -11.11
C ASN A 124 9.26 12.60 -11.77
N ARG A 125 8.63 12.96 -12.88
CA ARG A 125 8.88 14.21 -13.62
C ARG A 125 8.09 15.40 -13.07
N CYS A 126 7.06 15.16 -12.26
CA CYS A 126 6.24 16.22 -11.72
C CYS A 126 7.05 17.10 -10.77
N ARG A 127 6.91 18.42 -10.91
CA ARG A 127 7.44 19.36 -9.89
C ARG A 127 6.58 19.22 -8.64
N LYS A 128 7.19 18.74 -7.57
CA LYS A 128 6.54 18.48 -6.29
C LYS A 128 7.05 19.49 -5.25
N GLY A 129 6.16 20.14 -4.55
CA GLY A 129 6.46 20.93 -3.37
C GLY A 129 6.15 20.13 -2.10
N ALA A 130 5.37 20.73 -1.20
CA ALA A 130 4.82 20.01 -0.06
C ALA A 130 3.69 19.08 -0.49
N ALA A 131 3.55 17.96 0.20
CA ALA A 131 2.56 16.95 -0.10
C ALA A 131 1.96 16.34 1.17
N TYR A 132 0.80 15.72 1.04
CA TYR A 132 0.20 14.83 2.01
C TYR A 132 0.37 13.40 1.56
N LEU A 133 0.66 12.51 2.51
CA LEU A 133 0.71 11.06 2.28
C LEU A 133 -0.18 10.38 3.32
N PHE A 134 -0.92 9.36 2.90
CA PHE A 134 -1.61 8.45 3.82
C PHE A 134 -1.60 7.03 3.27
N ILE A 135 -1.70 6.05 4.18
CA ILE A 135 -1.76 4.64 3.86
C ILE A 135 -3.19 4.15 4.11
N GLN A 136 -3.75 3.38 3.16
CA GLN A 136 -5.03 2.70 3.34
C GLN A 136 -4.93 1.70 4.50
N CYS A 137 -6.02 1.41 5.18
CA CYS A 137 -6.10 0.41 6.25
C CYS A 137 -5.19 0.64 7.48
N THR A 138 -4.48 1.75 7.57
CA THR A 138 -3.73 2.18 8.76
C THR A 138 -4.18 3.56 9.22
N ASP A 139 -3.80 4.00 10.41
CA ASP A 139 -4.04 5.37 10.88
C ASP A 139 -2.93 6.34 10.48
N GLU A 140 -1.97 5.87 9.71
CA GLU A 140 -0.78 6.61 9.35
C GLU A 140 -1.03 7.63 8.24
N ALA A 141 -0.61 8.87 8.52
CA ALA A 141 -0.59 9.96 7.54
C ALA A 141 0.48 10.99 7.89
N TRP A 142 1.04 11.63 6.85
CA TRP A 142 2.10 12.61 6.99
C TRP A 142 1.91 13.82 6.09
N TYR A 143 2.43 14.94 6.54
CA TYR A 143 2.75 16.10 5.71
C TYR A 143 4.25 16.07 5.38
N ILE A 144 4.59 16.18 4.11
CA ILE A 144 5.96 16.11 3.59
C ILE A 144 6.33 17.49 3.04
N GLU A 145 7.37 18.12 3.56
CA GLU A 145 7.73 19.49 3.17
C GLU A 145 8.39 19.58 1.80
N ASN A 146 9.15 18.59 1.40
CA ASN A 146 9.99 18.59 0.20
C ASN A 146 9.79 17.31 -0.63
N ALA A 147 8.55 17.02 -1.00
CA ALA A 147 8.20 15.82 -1.77
C ALA A 147 8.89 15.73 -3.15
N GLN A 148 9.60 16.78 -3.60
CA GLN A 148 10.40 16.75 -4.83
C GLN A 148 11.42 15.61 -4.83
N LEU A 149 11.91 15.24 -3.65
CA LEU A 149 12.91 14.18 -3.48
C LEU A 149 12.34 12.77 -3.52
N LEU A 150 11.01 12.62 -3.49
CA LEU A 150 10.35 11.31 -3.59
C LEU A 150 10.21 10.87 -5.05
N THR A 151 10.39 9.57 -5.25
CA THR A 151 10.16 8.88 -6.51
C THR A 151 9.05 7.83 -6.38
N ALA A 152 8.52 7.35 -7.51
CA ALA A 152 7.55 6.27 -7.51
C ALA A 152 8.13 4.95 -6.94
N ALA A 153 9.45 4.77 -7.03
CA ALA A 153 10.12 3.60 -6.44
C ALA A 153 10.08 3.62 -4.91
N ASP A 154 10.20 4.80 -4.30
CA ASP A 154 10.13 4.94 -2.85
C ASP A 154 8.74 4.57 -2.29
N LEU A 155 7.70 4.82 -3.08
CA LEU A 155 6.31 4.50 -2.73
C LEU A 155 5.90 3.09 -3.16
N GLY A 156 6.75 2.41 -3.93
CA GLY A 156 6.50 1.06 -4.44
C GLY A 156 6.97 -0.06 -3.51
N VAL A 157 7.60 0.29 -2.40
CA VAL A 157 8.11 -0.68 -1.43
C VAL A 157 6.96 -1.14 -0.52
N ASP A 158 6.79 -2.44 -0.43
CA ASP A 158 5.79 -3.07 0.41
C ASP A 158 6.48 -3.95 1.45
N TYR A 159 6.26 -3.66 2.71
CA TYR A 159 6.81 -4.39 3.84
C TYR A 159 5.72 -4.95 4.75
N SER A 160 4.44 -4.82 4.35
CA SER A 160 3.31 -5.36 5.10
C SER A 160 2.80 -6.66 4.48
N PHE A 161 2.18 -7.49 5.28
CA PHE A 161 1.45 -8.69 4.83
C PHE A 161 0.26 -8.30 3.93
N GLU A 162 -0.43 -7.25 4.31
CA GLU A 162 -1.51 -6.66 3.53
C GLU A 162 -0.89 -5.57 2.67
N ARG A 163 -0.72 -5.83 1.39
CA ARG A 163 -0.26 -4.85 0.42
C ARG A 163 -1.14 -3.61 0.50
N ALA A 164 -0.69 -2.61 1.25
CA ALA A 164 -1.49 -1.43 1.50
C ALA A 164 -1.43 -0.46 0.31
N ASP A 165 -2.56 0.19 0.02
CA ASP A 165 -2.59 1.31 -0.92
C ASP A 165 -1.91 2.53 -0.31
N VAL A 166 -1.07 3.20 -1.08
CA VAL A 166 -0.38 4.42 -0.67
C VAL A 166 -0.84 5.58 -1.54
N TYR A 167 -1.29 6.63 -0.89
CA TYR A 167 -1.74 7.85 -1.55
C TYR A 167 -0.86 9.02 -1.18
N ILE A 168 -0.31 9.70 -2.18
CA ILE A 168 0.42 10.96 -1.99
C ILE A 168 -0.14 12.02 -2.92
N PHE A 169 -0.30 13.24 -2.43
CA PHE A 169 -0.89 14.33 -3.21
C PHE A 169 -0.38 15.70 -2.80
N ASP A 170 -0.36 16.60 -3.75
CA ASP A 170 0.07 17.99 -3.58
C ASP A 170 -0.69 18.72 -2.48
N ALA A 171 0.00 19.46 -1.65
CA ALA A 171 -0.62 20.25 -0.57
C ALA A 171 -1.62 21.30 -1.07
N LYS A 172 -1.54 21.69 -2.34
CA LYS A 172 -2.45 22.62 -3.04
C LYS A 172 -3.45 21.92 -3.97
N GLY A 173 -3.47 20.59 -3.98
CA GLY A 173 -4.40 19.79 -4.79
C GLY A 173 -4.12 19.75 -6.29
N LYS A 174 -2.89 20.05 -6.73
CA LYS A 174 -2.55 20.10 -8.17
C LYS A 174 -2.27 18.75 -8.78
N TRP A 175 -1.84 17.79 -8.00
CA TRP A 175 -1.55 16.41 -8.46
C TRP A 175 -1.83 15.40 -7.37
N ALA A 176 -2.06 14.15 -7.78
CA ALA A 176 -2.18 12.99 -6.90
C ALA A 176 -1.51 11.77 -7.54
N TYR A 177 -0.96 10.90 -6.69
CA TYR A 177 -0.44 9.60 -7.06
C TYR A 177 -0.98 8.55 -6.09
N ALA A 178 -1.48 7.45 -6.62
CA ALA A 178 -1.98 6.31 -5.85
C ALA A 178 -1.23 5.04 -6.29
N ARG A 179 -0.49 4.42 -5.37
CA ARG A 179 -0.02 3.06 -5.51
C ARG A 179 -1.09 2.13 -4.96
N THR A 180 -1.48 1.15 -5.74
CA THR A 180 -2.50 0.17 -5.39
C THR A 180 -1.87 -1.14 -4.91
N HIS A 181 -2.58 -1.89 -4.09
CA HIS A 181 -2.19 -3.25 -3.71
C HIS A 181 -2.31 -4.22 -4.90
N GLU A 182 -3.22 -3.95 -5.83
CA GLU A 182 -3.40 -4.74 -7.04
C GLU A 182 -2.39 -4.29 -8.11
N SER A 183 -1.48 -5.19 -8.49
CA SER A 183 -0.40 -4.89 -9.46
C SER A 183 -0.92 -4.47 -10.83
N ASP A 184 -2.07 -5.00 -11.25
CA ASP A 184 -2.66 -4.79 -12.57
C ASP A 184 -3.57 -3.56 -12.62
N CYS A 185 -3.98 -3.05 -11.46
CA CYS A 185 -4.90 -1.92 -11.31
C CYS A 185 -4.22 -0.60 -10.94
N GLY A 186 -2.95 -0.43 -11.20
CA GLY A 186 -2.26 0.82 -10.87
C GLY A 186 -0.78 0.80 -11.23
N PRO A 187 0.01 1.72 -10.69
CA PRO A 187 -0.39 2.93 -9.99
C PRO A 187 -1.08 3.96 -10.88
N TYR A 188 -1.70 4.97 -10.26
CA TYR A 188 -2.37 6.06 -10.96
C TYR A 188 -1.71 7.40 -10.66
N PHE A 189 -1.69 8.30 -11.65
CA PHE A 189 -1.24 9.69 -11.50
C PHE A 189 -2.20 10.65 -12.16
N LEU A 190 -2.75 11.55 -11.35
CA LEU A 190 -3.58 12.69 -11.78
C LEU A 190 -2.76 13.97 -11.70
N ARG A 191 -2.87 14.82 -12.70
CA ARG A 191 -2.42 16.22 -12.65
C ARG A 191 -3.55 17.12 -13.14
N LYS A 192 -3.93 18.07 -12.30
CA LYS A 192 -4.86 19.14 -12.69
C LYS A 192 -4.12 20.20 -13.52
N PRO A 193 -4.83 20.90 -14.37
CA PRO A 193 -4.31 22.02 -15.15
C PRO A 193 -3.66 23.13 -14.28
#